data_cabfcc2ecfcf10638699ba4209c452e0
#
_entry.id   cabfcc2ecfcf10638699ba4209c452e0
#
_cell.length_a   1.000
_cell.length_b   1.000
_cell.length_c   1.000
_cell.angle_alpha   90.00
_cell.angle_beta   90.00
_cell.angle_gamma   90.00
#
_symmetry.space_group_name_H-M   'P 1'
#
loop_
_entity.id
_entity.type
_entity.pdbx_description
1 polymer ?
#
loop_
_entity_poly.entity_id
_entity_poly.type
_entity_poly.pdbx_seq_one_letter_code
_entity_poly.pdbx_strand_id
1 'polypeptide(L)'
;MLPDKDIVVIPYKAEMAYLYNDSRLMRNTVMIGGIITLLIALIGLIGYVRDETNRRSKEIAIRKVNGATAAQVIALLSREIGYLAIPATLLGAGFAYLAGKSWLEQYPEKITLSPWMFLAGILFTILTIFVCVTLQSWRIATENPANSIKTE
;
A
#
# COMPACT_ATOMS: atom_id res chain seq x y z
N MET A 1 -47.47 34.09 -32.05
CA MET A 1 -46.77 34.70 -30.90
C MET A 1 -46.14 33.51 -30.13
N LEU A 2 -44.90 33.17 -30.42
CA LEU A 2 -44.16 32.07 -29.76
C LEU A 2 -43.56 32.64 -28.48
N PRO A 3 -43.65 31.95 -27.34
CA PRO A 3 -43.04 32.43 -26.11
C PRO A 3 -41.51 32.43 -26.29
N ASP A 4 -40.95 33.58 -25.97
CA ASP A 4 -39.49 33.81 -25.90
C ASP A 4 -38.93 32.84 -24.84
N LYS A 5 -38.35 31.71 -25.33
CA LYS A 5 -37.57 30.82 -24.52
C LYS A 5 -36.19 31.43 -24.47
N ASP A 6 -35.87 32.11 -23.37
CA ASP A 6 -34.50 32.52 -23.08
C ASP A 6 -33.55 31.29 -23.25
N ILE A 7 -32.99 31.20 -24.44
CA ILE A 7 -31.94 30.23 -24.71
C ILE A 7 -30.69 30.76 -24.02
N VAL A 8 -30.48 30.27 -22.78
CA VAL A 8 -29.24 30.52 -22.06
C VAL A 8 -28.15 29.77 -22.80
N VAL A 9 -27.48 30.44 -23.71
CA VAL A 9 -26.29 29.88 -24.39
C VAL A 9 -25.16 29.84 -23.38
N ILE A 10 -25.07 28.74 -22.63
CA ILE A 10 -23.91 28.48 -21.79
C ILE A 10 -22.77 28.20 -22.75
N PRO A 11 -21.66 28.97 -22.73
CA PRO A 11 -20.55 28.71 -23.62
C PRO A 11 -19.99 27.31 -23.30
N TYR A 12 -20.02 26.42 -24.27
CA TYR A 12 -19.52 25.02 -24.19
C TYR A 12 -18.16 24.90 -23.47
N LYS A 13 -17.31 25.94 -23.60
CA LYS A 13 -16.03 26.03 -22.89
C LYS A 13 -16.17 26.16 -21.37
N ALA A 14 -17.22 26.82 -20.87
CA ALA A 14 -17.42 26.96 -19.43
C ALA A 14 -17.93 25.67 -18.80
N GLU A 15 -18.83 24.96 -19.50
CA GLU A 15 -19.33 23.67 -19.05
C GLU A 15 -18.24 22.60 -19.06
N MET A 16 -17.39 22.55 -20.09
CA MET A 16 -16.21 21.72 -20.15
C MET A 16 -15.18 22.07 -19.07
N ALA A 17 -15.00 23.34 -18.75
CA ALA A 17 -14.07 23.76 -17.69
C ALA A 17 -14.55 23.30 -16.29
N TYR A 18 -15.86 23.31 -16.05
CA TYR A 18 -16.44 22.79 -14.79
C TYR A 18 -16.23 21.29 -14.65
N LEU A 19 -16.52 20.50 -15.68
CA LEU A 19 -16.32 19.05 -15.69
C LEU A 19 -14.84 18.69 -15.54
N TYR A 20 -13.95 19.45 -16.16
CA TYR A 20 -12.50 19.24 -16.04
C TYR A 20 -11.95 19.58 -14.65
N ASN A 21 -12.46 20.62 -14.02
CA ASN A 21 -12.06 20.99 -12.66
C ASN A 21 -12.53 19.98 -11.62
N ASP A 22 -13.75 19.49 -11.74
CA ASP A 22 -14.31 18.47 -10.84
C ASP A 22 -13.51 17.17 -10.91
N SER A 23 -13.20 16.71 -12.11
CA SER A 23 -12.37 15.53 -12.35
C SER A 23 -10.95 15.67 -11.81
N ARG A 24 -10.36 16.88 -11.88
CA ARG A 24 -9.03 17.17 -11.31
C ARG A 24 -9.05 17.17 -9.79
N LEU A 25 -10.05 17.78 -9.18
CA LEU A 25 -10.22 17.81 -7.73
C LEU A 25 -10.38 16.38 -7.19
N MET A 26 -11.24 15.58 -7.83
CA MET A 26 -11.47 14.20 -7.44
C MET A 26 -10.19 13.35 -7.54
N ARG A 27 -9.47 13.44 -8.65
CA ARG A 27 -8.19 12.77 -8.83
C ARG A 27 -7.19 13.16 -7.74
N ASN A 28 -7.05 14.44 -7.45
CA ASN A 28 -6.10 14.94 -6.45
C ASN A 28 -6.49 14.46 -5.04
N THR A 29 -7.76 14.46 -4.70
CA THR A 29 -8.27 13.96 -3.41
C THR A 29 -7.97 12.47 -3.25
N VAL A 30 -8.21 11.67 -4.27
CA VAL A 30 -7.91 10.22 -4.26
C VAL A 30 -6.40 9.98 -4.16
N MET A 31 -5.58 10.75 -4.88
CA MET A 31 -4.12 10.65 -4.79
C MET A 31 -3.60 11.00 -3.39
N ILE A 32 -4.05 12.10 -2.81
CA ILE A 32 -3.65 12.52 -1.47
C ILE A 32 -4.08 11.48 -0.44
N GLY A 33 -5.33 11.02 -0.49
CA GLY A 33 -5.84 9.95 0.37
C GLY A 33 -5.04 8.65 0.24
N GLY A 34 -4.68 8.27 -0.98
CA GLY A 34 -3.84 7.11 -1.26
C GLY A 34 -2.43 7.22 -0.67
N ILE A 35 -1.81 8.40 -0.80
CA ILE A 35 -0.48 8.67 -0.21
C ILE A 35 -0.54 8.60 1.33
N ILE A 36 -1.54 9.22 1.95
CA ILE A 36 -1.73 9.17 3.40
C ILE A 36 -1.92 7.73 3.88
N THR A 37 -2.77 6.97 3.20
CA THR A 37 -3.01 5.55 3.51
C THR A 37 -1.73 4.73 3.39
N LEU A 38 -0.93 4.97 2.35
CA LEU A 38 0.36 4.31 2.15
C LEU A 38 1.32 4.62 3.30
N LEU A 39 1.42 5.87 3.72
CA LEU A 39 2.28 6.28 4.84
C LEU A 39 1.86 5.61 6.15
N ILE A 40 0.56 5.57 6.45
CA ILE A 40 0.04 4.90 7.65
C ILE A 40 0.35 3.40 7.59
N ALA A 41 0.15 2.77 6.44
CA ALA A 41 0.45 1.35 6.24
C ALA A 41 1.95 1.05 6.43
N LEU A 42 2.84 1.90 5.94
CA LEU A 42 4.29 1.76 6.13
C LEU A 42 4.69 1.89 7.60
N ILE A 43 4.15 2.87 8.31
CA ILE A 43 4.40 3.04 9.76
C ILE A 43 3.92 1.81 10.53
N GLY A 44 2.72 1.31 10.21
CA GLY A 44 2.17 0.08 10.81
C GLY A 44 3.04 -1.15 10.52
N LEU A 45 3.53 -1.28 9.28
CA LEU A 45 4.42 -2.38 8.90
C LEU A 45 5.76 -2.33 9.65
N ILE A 46 6.36 -1.16 9.78
CA ILE A 46 7.61 -0.97 10.55
C ILE A 46 7.40 -1.38 12.00
N GLY A 47 6.29 -0.95 12.62
CA GLY A 47 5.93 -1.32 13.99
C GLY A 47 5.74 -2.83 14.14
N TYR A 48 5.02 -3.46 13.22
CA TYR A 48 4.79 -4.89 13.21
C TYR A 48 6.09 -5.71 13.07
N VAL A 49 6.95 -5.34 12.13
CA VAL A 49 8.25 -6.04 11.94
C VAL A 49 9.12 -5.92 13.19
N ARG A 50 9.11 -4.76 13.84
CA ARG A 50 9.86 -4.53 15.07
C ARG A 50 9.33 -5.38 16.22
N ASP A 51 8.03 -5.43 16.43
CA ASP A 51 7.39 -6.25 17.46
C ASP A 51 7.66 -7.74 17.25
N GLU A 52 7.48 -8.24 16.02
CA GLU A 52 7.73 -9.64 15.66
C GLU A 52 9.20 -10.03 15.87
N THR A 53 10.13 -9.12 15.52
CA THR A 53 11.55 -9.36 15.76
C THR A 53 11.89 -9.42 17.25
N ASN A 54 11.30 -8.53 18.06
CA ASN A 54 11.50 -8.53 19.51
C ASN A 54 10.95 -9.81 20.15
N ARG A 55 9.80 -10.30 19.72
CA ARG A 55 9.23 -11.57 20.20
C ARG A 55 10.14 -12.76 19.93
N ARG A 56 10.86 -12.73 18.83
CA ARG A 56 11.78 -13.80 18.39
C ARG A 56 13.24 -13.55 18.74
N SER A 57 13.54 -12.51 19.48
CA SER A 57 14.92 -12.13 19.80
C SER A 57 15.73 -13.26 20.42
N LYS A 58 15.13 -14.05 21.32
CA LYS A 58 15.78 -15.22 21.95
C LYS A 58 16.09 -16.32 20.92
N GLU A 59 15.16 -16.64 20.03
CA GLU A 59 15.36 -17.64 18.95
C GLU A 59 16.46 -17.19 17.99
N ILE A 60 16.42 -15.92 17.60
CA ILE A 60 17.41 -15.29 16.71
C ILE A 60 18.80 -15.32 17.38
N ALA A 61 18.88 -15.00 18.67
CA ALA A 61 20.14 -15.03 19.43
C ALA A 61 20.73 -16.43 19.47
N ILE A 62 19.94 -17.46 19.78
CA ILE A 62 20.38 -18.87 19.79
C ILE A 62 20.90 -19.29 18.41
N ARG A 63 20.19 -18.93 17.34
CA ARG A 63 20.62 -19.25 15.97
C ARG A 63 21.93 -18.53 15.60
N LYS A 64 22.10 -17.27 16.01
CA LYS A 64 23.33 -16.50 15.78
C LYS A 64 24.53 -17.13 16.51
N VAL A 65 24.36 -17.57 17.75
CA VAL A 65 25.42 -18.28 18.50
C VAL A 65 25.80 -19.59 17.81
N ASN A 66 24.85 -20.26 17.17
CA ASN A 66 25.08 -21.47 16.36
C ASN A 66 25.58 -21.18 14.92
N GLY A 67 26.00 -19.94 14.63
CA GLY A 67 26.60 -19.56 13.34
C GLY A 67 25.63 -19.19 12.25
N ALA A 68 24.36 -18.92 12.55
CA ALA A 68 23.42 -18.45 11.53
C ALA A 68 23.81 -17.11 10.96
N THR A 69 23.76 -16.99 9.63
CA THR A 69 24.03 -15.74 8.91
C THR A 69 22.87 -14.77 9.02
N ALA A 70 23.15 -13.45 8.89
CA ALA A 70 22.11 -12.43 8.84
C ALA A 70 21.05 -12.71 7.76
N ALA A 71 21.48 -13.23 6.61
CA ALA A 71 20.59 -13.61 5.51
C ALA A 71 19.56 -14.68 5.90
N GLN A 72 19.96 -15.66 6.71
CA GLN A 72 19.05 -16.72 7.19
C GLN A 72 17.99 -16.16 8.16
N VAL A 73 18.37 -15.21 9.00
CA VAL A 73 17.44 -14.51 9.92
C VAL A 73 16.46 -13.66 9.12
N ILE A 74 16.96 -12.92 8.14
CA ILE A 74 16.11 -12.09 7.25
C ILE A 74 15.12 -12.98 6.48
N ALA A 75 15.59 -14.10 5.93
CA ALA A 75 14.73 -15.04 5.20
C ALA A 75 13.61 -15.62 6.08
N LEU A 76 13.92 -15.94 7.35
CA LEU A 76 12.93 -16.43 8.29
C LEU A 76 11.82 -15.40 8.56
N LEU A 77 12.21 -14.17 8.89
CA LEU A 77 11.27 -13.06 9.14
C LEU A 77 10.44 -12.72 7.90
N SER A 78 11.10 -12.65 6.73
CA SER A 78 10.42 -12.36 5.46
C SER A 78 9.38 -13.42 5.10
N ARG A 79 9.67 -14.69 5.38
CA ARG A 79 8.74 -15.79 5.12
C ARG A 79 7.47 -15.65 5.96
N GLU A 80 7.59 -15.33 7.23
CA GLU A 80 6.43 -15.25 8.12
C GLU A 80 5.57 -14.01 7.83
N ILE A 81 6.21 -12.87 7.61
CA ILE A 81 5.51 -11.67 7.20
C ILE A 81 4.83 -11.89 5.84
N GLY A 82 5.49 -12.62 4.93
CA GLY A 82 4.94 -13.02 3.64
C GLY A 82 3.66 -13.83 3.75
N TYR A 83 3.59 -14.77 4.68
CA TYR A 83 2.38 -15.59 4.90
C TYR A 83 1.15 -14.75 5.28
N LEU A 84 1.35 -13.63 5.97
CA LEU A 84 0.26 -12.72 6.33
C LEU A 84 0.01 -11.69 5.22
N ALA A 85 1.06 -11.18 4.62
CA ALA A 85 0.99 -10.09 3.63
C ALA A 85 0.40 -10.53 2.30
N ILE A 86 0.72 -11.73 1.82
CA ILE A 86 0.21 -12.24 0.54
C ILE A 86 -1.32 -12.35 0.52
N PRO A 87 -1.97 -13.08 1.46
CA PRO A 87 -3.42 -13.17 1.46
C PRO A 87 -4.08 -11.81 1.72
N ALA A 88 -3.51 -10.97 2.59
CA ALA A 88 -4.04 -9.62 2.83
C ALA A 88 -4.00 -8.76 1.56
N THR A 89 -2.91 -8.81 0.79
CA THR A 89 -2.77 -8.08 -0.48
C THR A 89 -3.77 -8.59 -1.53
N LEU A 90 -3.96 -9.90 -1.64
CA LEU A 90 -4.93 -10.49 -2.58
C LEU A 90 -6.37 -10.12 -2.23
N LEU A 91 -6.73 -10.18 -0.94
CA LEU A 91 -8.06 -9.75 -0.47
C LEU A 91 -8.26 -8.24 -0.73
N GLY A 92 -7.26 -7.41 -0.39
CA GLY A 92 -7.32 -5.97 -0.65
C GLY A 92 -7.47 -5.64 -2.14
N ALA A 93 -6.76 -6.32 -3.02
CA ALA A 93 -6.88 -6.16 -4.47
C ALA A 93 -8.26 -6.61 -4.99
N GLY A 94 -8.82 -7.70 -4.43
CA GLY A 94 -10.17 -8.16 -4.76
C GLY A 94 -11.24 -7.14 -4.36
N PHE A 95 -11.18 -6.60 -3.14
CA PHE A 95 -12.07 -5.54 -2.69
C PHE A 95 -11.91 -4.26 -3.52
N ALA A 96 -10.69 -3.86 -3.85
CA ALA A 96 -10.42 -2.69 -4.69
C ALA A 96 -11.01 -2.87 -6.10
N TYR A 97 -10.94 -4.07 -6.67
CA TYR A 97 -11.55 -4.39 -7.95
C TYR A 97 -13.08 -4.28 -7.90
N LEU A 98 -13.71 -4.88 -6.89
CA LEU A 98 -15.17 -4.84 -6.71
C LEU A 98 -15.66 -3.41 -6.49
N ALA A 99 -15.01 -2.65 -5.60
CA ALA A 99 -15.34 -1.27 -5.34
C ALA A 99 -15.15 -0.38 -6.58
N GLY A 100 -14.03 -0.56 -7.30
CA GLY A 100 -13.74 0.16 -8.54
C GLY A 100 -14.77 -0.13 -9.63
N LYS A 101 -15.15 -1.40 -9.80
CA LYS A 101 -16.18 -1.79 -10.77
C LYS A 101 -17.54 -1.16 -10.42
N SER A 102 -17.98 -1.26 -9.17
CA SER A 102 -19.24 -0.67 -8.71
C SER A 102 -19.28 0.85 -8.85
N TRP A 103 -18.13 1.51 -8.65
CA TRP A 103 -18.00 2.95 -8.85
C TRP A 103 -18.07 3.32 -10.34
N LEU A 104 -17.36 2.61 -11.20
CA LEU A 104 -17.32 2.92 -12.64
C LEU A 104 -18.68 2.68 -13.33
N GLU A 105 -19.51 1.77 -12.82
CA GLU A 105 -20.85 1.53 -13.35
C GLU A 105 -21.78 2.76 -13.19
N GLN A 106 -21.45 3.71 -12.33
CA GLN A 106 -22.21 4.94 -12.15
C GLN A 106 -21.90 6.01 -13.21
N TYR A 107 -20.81 5.83 -13.98
CA TYR A 107 -20.42 6.76 -15.04
C TYR A 107 -20.88 6.27 -16.40
N PRO A 108 -21.42 7.18 -17.26
CA PRO A 108 -21.90 6.79 -18.60
C PRO A 108 -20.81 6.37 -19.57
N GLU A 109 -19.58 6.81 -19.33
CA GLU A 109 -18.40 6.36 -20.09
C GLU A 109 -17.80 5.14 -19.41
N LYS A 110 -17.94 3.97 -20.05
CA LYS A 110 -17.37 2.70 -19.58
C LYS A 110 -15.85 2.69 -19.78
N ILE A 111 -15.12 3.17 -18.79
CA ILE A 111 -13.67 2.97 -18.73
C ILE A 111 -13.44 1.52 -18.31
N THR A 112 -12.82 0.72 -19.20
CA THR A 112 -12.46 -0.67 -18.88
C THR A 112 -11.34 -0.68 -17.85
N LEU A 113 -11.60 -1.24 -16.65
CA LEU A 113 -10.58 -1.50 -15.66
C LEU A 113 -9.59 -2.52 -16.22
N SER A 114 -8.40 -2.06 -16.56
CA SER A 114 -7.35 -2.94 -17.06
C SER A 114 -6.83 -3.83 -15.92
N PRO A 115 -6.84 -5.17 -16.06
CA PRO A 115 -6.28 -6.08 -15.06
C PRO A 115 -4.80 -5.80 -14.74
N TRP A 116 -4.07 -5.23 -15.70
CA TRP A 116 -2.68 -4.84 -15.56
C TRP A 116 -2.45 -3.81 -14.43
N MET A 117 -3.39 -2.89 -14.23
CA MET A 117 -3.30 -1.89 -13.14
C MET A 117 -3.33 -2.55 -11.77
N PHE A 118 -4.18 -3.56 -11.58
CA PHE A 118 -4.25 -4.32 -10.32
C PHE A 118 -3.00 -5.16 -10.10
N LEU A 119 -2.49 -5.77 -11.16
CA LEU A 119 -1.27 -6.57 -11.12
C LEU A 119 -0.06 -5.70 -10.77
N ALA A 120 0.05 -4.51 -11.33
CA ALA A 120 1.08 -3.53 -10.99
C ALA A 120 0.95 -3.06 -9.53
N GLY A 121 -0.26 -2.82 -9.02
CA GLY A 121 -0.52 -2.47 -7.62
C GLY A 121 -0.13 -3.58 -6.65
N ILE A 122 -0.48 -4.82 -6.95
CA ILE A 122 -0.09 -6.00 -6.16
C ILE A 122 1.44 -6.12 -6.12
N LEU A 123 2.10 -6.04 -7.28
CA LEU A 123 3.55 -6.15 -7.38
C LEU A 123 4.25 -5.03 -6.61
N PHE A 124 3.78 -3.79 -6.73
CA PHE A 124 4.28 -2.64 -5.99
C PHE A 124 4.15 -2.83 -4.48
N THR A 125 3.01 -3.32 -4.00
CA THR A 125 2.76 -3.58 -2.58
C THR A 125 3.70 -4.67 -2.05
N ILE A 126 3.82 -5.79 -2.75
CA ILE A 126 4.72 -6.88 -2.37
C ILE A 126 6.19 -6.40 -2.33
N LEU A 127 6.61 -5.64 -3.33
CA LEU A 127 7.96 -5.08 -3.39
C LEU A 127 8.23 -4.14 -2.20
N THR A 128 7.27 -3.27 -1.88
CA THR A 128 7.36 -2.34 -0.75
C THR A 128 7.49 -3.09 0.59
N ILE A 129 6.68 -4.13 0.80
CA ILE A 129 6.76 -4.98 1.99
C ILE A 129 8.13 -5.65 2.06
N PHE A 130 8.60 -6.24 0.96
CA PHE A 130 9.89 -6.92 0.91
C PHE A 130 11.05 -5.97 1.24
N VAL A 131 11.08 -4.78 0.66
CA VAL A 131 12.10 -3.75 0.93
C VAL A 131 12.05 -3.33 2.40
N CYS A 132 10.86 -3.05 2.93
CA CYS A 132 10.69 -2.63 4.32
C CYS A 132 11.18 -3.71 5.30
N VAL A 133 10.80 -4.96 5.10
CA VAL A 133 11.23 -6.11 5.92
C VAL A 133 12.73 -6.29 5.85
N THR A 134 13.31 -6.23 4.66
CA THR A 134 14.76 -6.41 4.46
C THR A 134 15.56 -5.31 5.17
N LEU A 135 15.17 -4.04 5.00
CA LEU A 135 15.86 -2.92 5.64
C LEU A 135 15.77 -2.99 7.17
N GLN A 136 14.59 -3.32 7.70
CA GLN A 136 14.37 -3.42 9.13
C GLN A 136 15.13 -4.61 9.73
N SER A 137 15.08 -5.77 9.08
CA SER A 137 15.78 -6.98 9.52
C SER A 137 17.28 -6.84 9.43
N TRP A 138 17.80 -6.14 8.41
CA TRP A 138 19.23 -5.85 8.29
C TRP A 138 19.71 -4.99 9.46
N ARG A 139 18.99 -3.94 9.80
CA ARG A 139 19.34 -3.08 10.93
C ARG A 139 19.47 -3.88 12.24
N ILE A 140 18.51 -4.77 12.51
CA ILE A 140 18.51 -5.60 13.71
C ILE A 140 19.60 -6.69 13.63
N ALA A 141 19.83 -7.26 12.46
CA ALA A 141 20.88 -8.26 12.27
C ALA A 141 22.30 -7.69 12.44
N THR A 142 22.48 -6.39 12.25
CA THR A 142 23.76 -5.68 12.43
C THR A 142 23.93 -5.07 13.83
N GLU A 143 22.87 -4.93 14.61
CA GLU A 143 22.97 -4.49 16.01
C GLU A 143 23.72 -5.54 16.84
N ASN A 144 24.67 -5.06 17.67
CA ASN A 144 25.57 -5.88 18.46
C ASN A 144 24.77 -6.61 19.56
N PRO A 145 24.81 -7.96 19.65
CA PRO A 145 24.03 -8.70 20.63
C PRO A 145 24.41 -8.41 22.10
N ALA A 146 25.54 -7.77 22.34
CA ALA A 146 26.01 -7.43 23.68
C ALA A 146 25.13 -6.37 24.41
N ASN A 147 24.35 -5.58 23.67
CA ASN A 147 23.48 -4.55 24.28
C ASN A 147 22.11 -5.08 24.73
N SER A 148 21.65 -6.22 24.18
CA SER A 148 20.36 -6.80 24.53
C SER A 148 20.38 -7.64 25.82
N ILE A 149 21.57 -7.99 26.33
CA ILE A 149 21.72 -8.78 27.57
C ILE A 149 21.84 -7.87 28.81
N LYS A 150 22.03 -6.56 28.63
CA LYS A 150 22.33 -5.61 29.72
C LYS A 150 21.10 -4.88 30.30
N THR A 151 19.89 -5.25 29.84
CA THR A 151 18.62 -4.59 30.27
C THR A 151 17.70 -5.55 31.04
N GLU A 152 18.24 -6.49 31.80
CA GLU A 152 17.56 -7.14 32.94
C GLU A 152 18.25 -6.80 34.25
#